data_e09a0b50a222312a67bc42529ff7c422
#
_entry.id   e09a0b50a222312a67bc42529ff7c422
#
_cell.length_a   1.000
_cell.length_b   1.000
_cell.length_c   1.000
_cell.angle_alpha   90.00
_cell.angle_beta   90.00
_cell.angle_gamma   90.00
#
_symmetry.space_group_name_H-M   'P 1'
#
loop_
_entity.id
_entity.type
_entity.pdbx_description
1 polymer ?
#
loop_
_entity_poly.entity_id
_entity_poly.type
_entity_poly.pdbx_seq_one_letter_code
_entity_poly.pdbx_strand_id
1 'polypeptide(L)'
;GQLRVNTQIIDAQGGHTEVNEPGNKLDDSDFLRLLDRMENYLDEGNIFVLSGSTPPEFPLKNYRKLCKTIKKHGCKLIIDAQGELLQEALGCEPDFVKPNIFELAEAVGDKPSADPEVVVHSARKMLDMGAKAVCVSMGQEGALLTAKDEPESLYVTTTPKIYDEGAVGTGDAMVGAIANAMHAGMKFDEVARYAVAMGRACARLAGTEMASLK
;
A
#
# COMPACT_ATOMS: atom_id res chain seq x y z
N GLY A 1 13.55 -22.86 -5.01
CA GLY A 1 12.34 -22.55 -5.78
C GLY A 1 12.66 -21.54 -6.87
N GLN A 2 11.82 -21.43 -7.88
CA GLN A 2 11.93 -20.38 -8.90
C GLN A 2 11.29 -19.09 -8.38
N LEU A 3 11.88 -17.94 -8.74
CA LEU A 3 11.25 -16.65 -8.51
C LEU A 3 10.05 -16.49 -9.45
N ARG A 4 9.01 -15.87 -8.94
CA ARG A 4 7.85 -15.45 -9.73
C ARG A 4 8.27 -14.38 -10.72
N VAL A 5 7.80 -14.47 -11.95
CA VAL A 5 7.99 -13.46 -12.99
C VAL A 5 6.65 -12.81 -13.30
N ASN A 6 6.60 -11.50 -13.23
CA ASN A 6 5.48 -10.70 -13.69
C ASN A 6 5.90 -10.01 -14.99
N THR A 7 5.14 -10.23 -16.05
CA THR A 7 5.42 -9.66 -17.37
C THR A 7 4.36 -8.62 -17.69
N GLN A 8 4.80 -7.45 -18.14
CA GLN A 8 3.92 -6.43 -18.68
C GLN A 8 4.16 -6.29 -20.18
N ILE A 9 3.08 -6.29 -20.92
CA ILE A 9 3.05 -6.09 -22.36
C ILE A 9 2.40 -4.74 -22.60
N ILE A 10 3.15 -3.83 -23.22
CA ILE A 10 2.62 -2.52 -23.63
C ILE A 10 2.54 -2.53 -25.14
N ASP A 11 1.35 -2.36 -25.69
CA ASP A 11 1.14 -2.30 -27.13
C ASP A 11 1.48 -0.90 -27.71
N ALA A 12 1.52 -0.81 -29.02
CA ALA A 12 1.86 0.45 -29.72
C ALA A 12 0.81 1.57 -29.52
N GLN A 13 -0.37 1.24 -29.00
CA GLN A 13 -1.46 2.16 -28.69
C GLN A 13 -1.51 2.54 -27.22
N GLY A 14 -0.55 2.05 -26.39
CA GLY A 14 -0.50 2.29 -24.95
C GLY A 14 -1.40 1.34 -24.13
N GLY A 15 -1.97 0.29 -24.75
CA GLY A 15 -2.72 -0.74 -24.03
C GLY A 15 -1.80 -1.58 -23.15
N HIS A 16 -2.23 -1.86 -21.93
CA HIS A 16 -1.49 -2.65 -20.95
C HIS A 16 -2.09 -4.04 -20.76
N THR A 17 -1.24 -5.04 -20.79
CA THR A 17 -1.60 -6.42 -20.42
C THR A 17 -0.59 -6.95 -19.41
N GLU A 18 -1.08 -7.38 -18.26
CA GLU A 18 -0.25 -7.98 -17.21
C GLU A 18 -0.40 -9.50 -17.26
N VAL A 19 0.74 -10.20 -17.30
CA VAL A 19 0.83 -11.65 -17.16
C VAL A 19 1.60 -11.93 -15.88
N ASN A 20 0.87 -12.20 -14.80
CA ASN A 20 1.42 -12.39 -13.48
C ASN A 20 1.45 -13.89 -13.13
N GLU A 21 2.66 -14.43 -12.93
CA GLU A 21 2.81 -15.79 -12.44
C GLU A 21 2.30 -15.92 -10.99
N PRO A 22 1.68 -17.03 -10.61
CA PRO A 22 1.17 -17.23 -9.25
C PRO A 22 2.31 -17.38 -8.22
N GLY A 23 3.52 -17.73 -8.64
CA GLY A 23 4.63 -18.07 -7.77
C GLY A 23 4.55 -19.50 -7.20
N ASN A 24 5.50 -19.84 -6.33
CA ASN A 24 5.55 -21.15 -5.69
C ASN A 24 4.70 -21.17 -4.42
N LYS A 25 4.08 -22.33 -4.14
CA LYS A 25 3.49 -22.57 -2.83
C LYS A 25 4.58 -22.58 -1.77
N LEU A 26 4.25 -22.05 -0.61
CA LEU A 26 5.09 -22.11 0.59
C LEU A 26 4.48 -23.10 1.58
N ASP A 27 5.32 -23.89 2.20
CA ASP A 27 4.94 -24.75 3.32
C ASP A 27 5.11 -24.05 4.68
N ASP A 28 4.68 -24.73 5.74
CA ASP A 28 4.78 -24.19 7.10
C ASP A 28 6.24 -23.95 7.52
N SER A 29 7.20 -24.74 7.01
CA SER A 29 8.63 -24.55 7.31
C SER A 29 9.19 -23.28 6.67
N ASP A 30 8.73 -22.92 5.47
CA ASP A 30 9.06 -21.67 4.79
C ASP A 30 8.56 -20.46 5.60
N PHE A 31 7.33 -20.55 6.09
CA PHE A 31 6.75 -19.50 6.92
C PHE A 31 7.48 -19.34 8.27
N LEU A 32 7.84 -20.44 8.91
CA LEU A 32 8.62 -20.40 10.16
C LEU A 32 10.01 -19.79 9.94
N ARG A 33 10.68 -20.11 8.81
CA ARG A 33 11.95 -19.47 8.44
C ARG A 33 11.82 -17.98 8.19
N LEU A 34 10.70 -17.53 7.61
CA LEU A 34 10.43 -16.12 7.44
C LEU A 34 10.33 -15.41 8.81
N LEU A 35 9.55 -15.97 9.73
CA LEU A 35 9.40 -15.43 11.09
C LEU A 35 10.74 -15.37 11.83
N ASP A 36 11.53 -16.44 11.79
CA ASP A 36 12.87 -16.51 12.40
C ASP A 36 13.80 -15.42 11.86
N ARG A 37 13.82 -15.20 10.54
CA ARG A 37 14.61 -14.11 9.94
C ARG A 37 14.12 -12.74 10.35
N MET A 38 12.83 -12.57 10.51
CA MET A 38 12.24 -11.28 10.91
C MET A 38 12.59 -10.91 12.35
N GLU A 39 12.84 -11.89 13.24
CA GLU A 39 13.19 -11.63 14.65
C GLU A 39 14.36 -10.67 14.79
N ASN A 40 15.34 -10.71 13.86
CA ASN A 40 16.48 -9.80 13.85
C ASN A 40 16.14 -8.33 13.53
N TYR A 41 14.89 -8.05 13.13
CA TYR A 41 14.43 -6.72 12.72
C TYR A 41 13.20 -6.26 13.52
N LEU A 42 12.74 -7.06 14.49
CA LEU A 42 11.55 -6.75 15.30
C LEU A 42 11.90 -5.87 16.50
N ASP A 43 12.55 -4.73 16.23
CA ASP A 43 12.85 -3.72 17.24
C ASP A 43 11.76 -2.63 17.23
N GLU A 44 11.46 -2.10 18.42
CA GLU A 44 10.48 -1.02 18.59
C GLU A 44 10.79 0.18 17.67
N GLY A 45 9.79 0.64 16.96
CA GLY A 45 9.90 1.77 16.03
C GLY A 45 10.34 1.40 14.61
N ASN A 46 10.82 0.18 14.37
CA ASN A 46 11.06 -0.28 13.01
C ASN A 46 9.76 -0.33 12.21
N ILE A 47 9.87 -0.10 10.90
CA ILE A 47 8.72 -0.06 9.98
C ILE A 47 8.73 -1.29 9.08
N PHE A 48 7.67 -2.04 9.12
CA PHE A 48 7.42 -3.16 8.21
C PHE A 48 6.39 -2.76 7.17
N VAL A 49 6.68 -3.06 5.92
CA VAL A 49 5.78 -2.88 4.79
C VAL A 49 5.37 -4.26 4.28
N LEU A 50 4.08 -4.55 4.28
CA LEU A 50 3.52 -5.74 3.62
C LEU A 50 2.76 -5.26 2.39
N SER A 51 3.38 -5.45 1.21
CA SER A 51 2.84 -5.01 -0.07
C SER A 51 2.65 -6.19 -1.02
N GLY A 52 1.60 -6.12 -1.83
CA GLY A 52 1.26 -7.07 -2.87
C GLY A 52 0.47 -8.28 -2.39
N SER A 53 0.61 -9.38 -3.12
CA SER A 53 -0.12 -10.64 -2.90
C SER A 53 0.73 -11.67 -2.15
N THR A 54 0.06 -12.64 -1.55
CA THR A 54 0.69 -13.81 -0.94
C THR A 54 0.91 -14.93 -1.98
N PRO A 55 1.83 -15.89 -1.71
CA PRO A 55 1.94 -17.11 -2.49
C PRO A 55 0.62 -17.89 -2.57
N PRO A 56 0.45 -18.73 -3.60
CA PRO A 56 -0.76 -19.57 -3.73
C PRO A 56 -1.02 -20.39 -2.47
N GLU A 57 -2.29 -20.44 -2.06
CA GLU A 57 -2.76 -21.21 -0.90
C GLU A 57 -2.09 -20.80 0.43
N PHE A 58 -1.48 -19.60 0.49
CA PHE A 58 -0.93 -19.11 1.75
C PHE A 58 -2.06 -18.83 2.75
N PRO A 59 -2.04 -19.47 3.93
CA PRO A 59 -3.16 -19.37 4.86
C PRO A 59 -3.31 -17.95 5.42
N LEU A 60 -4.52 -17.39 5.37
CA LEU A 60 -4.83 -16.08 5.96
C LEU A 60 -4.43 -15.99 7.45
N LYS A 61 -4.58 -17.08 8.20
CA LYS A 61 -4.09 -17.15 9.60
C LYS A 61 -2.60 -16.85 9.75
N ASN A 62 -1.78 -17.23 8.74
CA ASN A 62 -0.35 -16.95 8.74
C ASN A 62 -0.08 -15.48 8.45
N TYR A 63 -0.84 -14.87 7.52
CA TYR A 63 -0.77 -13.43 7.26
C TYR A 63 -1.16 -12.63 8.51
N ARG A 64 -2.26 -13.00 9.16
CA ARG A 64 -2.67 -12.40 10.45
C ARG A 64 -1.59 -12.57 11.53
N LYS A 65 -0.97 -13.77 11.62
CA LYS A 65 0.12 -14.02 12.57
C LYS A 65 1.31 -13.10 12.31
N LEU A 66 1.66 -12.89 11.03
CA LEU A 66 2.73 -11.97 10.63
C LEU A 66 2.43 -10.54 11.10
N CYS A 67 1.26 -10.00 10.78
CA CYS A 67 0.83 -8.67 11.21
C CYS A 67 0.87 -8.52 12.74
N LYS A 68 0.30 -9.49 13.47
CA LYS A 68 0.29 -9.48 14.94
C LYS A 68 1.70 -9.55 15.54
N THR A 69 2.60 -10.34 14.93
CA THR A 69 3.99 -10.43 15.39
C THR A 69 4.69 -9.08 15.27
N ILE A 70 4.56 -8.40 14.14
CA ILE A 70 5.10 -7.04 13.92
C ILE A 70 4.56 -6.07 14.98
N LYS A 71 3.24 -6.03 15.15
CA LYS A 71 2.59 -5.10 16.10
C LYS A 71 2.96 -5.39 17.56
N LYS A 72 3.09 -6.66 17.94
CA LYS A 72 3.44 -7.08 19.30
C LYS A 72 4.82 -6.57 19.74
N HIS A 73 5.77 -6.41 18.81
CA HIS A 73 7.11 -5.91 19.10
C HIS A 73 7.23 -4.37 19.00
N GLY A 74 6.11 -3.65 18.95
CA GLY A 74 6.13 -2.19 18.87
C GLY A 74 6.56 -1.64 17.52
N CYS A 75 6.71 -2.51 16.50
CA CYS A 75 7.02 -2.08 15.15
C CYS A 75 5.79 -1.41 14.50
N LYS A 76 6.05 -0.52 13.57
CA LYS A 76 5.03 0.08 12.73
C LYS A 76 4.73 -0.81 11.54
N LEU A 77 3.47 -0.87 11.13
CA LEU A 77 2.98 -1.72 10.05
C LEU A 77 2.29 -0.89 8.99
N ILE A 78 2.81 -0.95 7.77
CA ILE A 78 2.20 -0.36 6.57
C ILE A 78 1.68 -1.49 5.70
N ILE A 79 0.45 -1.36 5.21
CA ILE A 79 -0.22 -2.34 4.37
C ILE A 79 -0.56 -1.74 3.00
N ASP A 80 -0.16 -2.45 1.96
CA ASP A 80 -0.56 -2.22 0.57
C ASP A 80 -1.03 -3.56 -0.01
N ALA A 81 -2.24 -3.94 0.32
CA ALA A 81 -2.84 -5.21 -0.05
C ALA A 81 -4.33 -5.02 -0.35
N GLN A 82 -4.96 -6.02 -0.97
CA GLN A 82 -6.36 -5.99 -1.36
C GLN A 82 -7.13 -7.22 -0.85
N GLY A 83 -8.46 -7.17 -0.95
CA GLY A 83 -9.33 -8.29 -0.64
C GLY A 83 -9.17 -8.80 0.78
N GLU A 84 -9.15 -10.13 0.95
CA GLU A 84 -9.08 -10.78 2.25
C GLU A 84 -7.80 -10.44 3.03
N LEU A 85 -6.67 -10.18 2.36
CA LEU A 85 -5.44 -9.78 3.03
C LEU A 85 -5.57 -8.42 3.71
N LEU A 86 -6.21 -7.45 3.05
CA LEU A 86 -6.48 -6.14 3.63
C LEU A 86 -7.42 -6.27 4.83
N GLN A 87 -8.49 -7.07 4.73
CA GLN A 87 -9.41 -7.33 5.83
C GLN A 87 -8.69 -7.93 7.05
N GLU A 88 -7.83 -8.93 6.83
CA GLU A 88 -7.02 -9.53 7.90
C GLU A 88 -6.07 -8.54 8.56
N ALA A 89 -5.44 -7.68 7.75
CA ALA A 89 -4.52 -6.67 8.25
C ALA A 89 -5.22 -5.59 9.08
N LEU A 90 -6.42 -5.14 8.67
CA LEU A 90 -7.21 -4.15 9.40
C LEU A 90 -7.53 -4.63 10.83
N GLY A 91 -7.82 -5.92 11.02
CA GLY A 91 -7.99 -6.53 12.34
C GLY A 91 -6.72 -6.60 13.20
N CYS A 92 -5.57 -6.14 12.68
CA CYS A 92 -4.29 -6.05 13.40
C CYS A 92 -3.84 -4.61 13.67
N GLU A 93 -4.70 -3.63 13.45
CA GLU A 93 -4.47 -2.19 13.69
C GLU A 93 -3.19 -1.67 13.00
N PRO A 94 -3.10 -1.75 11.65
CA PRO A 94 -1.97 -1.23 10.92
C PRO A 94 -1.83 0.28 11.14
N ASP A 95 -0.59 0.76 11.18
CA ASP A 95 -0.31 2.19 11.38
C ASP A 95 -0.65 2.99 10.12
N PHE A 96 -0.53 2.34 8.94
CA PHE A 96 -0.89 2.96 7.67
C PHE A 96 -1.42 1.93 6.67
N VAL A 97 -2.43 2.29 5.89
CA VAL A 97 -2.89 1.51 4.73
C VAL A 97 -2.99 2.40 3.50
N LYS A 98 -2.67 1.85 2.31
CA LYS A 98 -2.72 2.59 1.05
C LYS A 98 -3.57 1.86 0.01
N PRO A 99 -4.89 1.90 0.07
CA PRO A 99 -5.76 1.42 -0.98
C PRO A 99 -5.84 2.41 -2.16
N ASN A 100 -6.20 1.93 -3.34
CA ASN A 100 -6.80 2.77 -4.37
C ASN A 100 -8.32 2.89 -4.14
N ILE A 101 -9.03 3.69 -4.97
CA ILE A 101 -10.47 3.90 -4.83
C ILE A 101 -11.32 2.62 -4.98
N PHE A 102 -10.84 1.64 -5.76
CA PHE A 102 -11.55 0.38 -5.96
C PHE A 102 -11.35 -0.55 -4.77
N GLU A 103 -10.11 -0.70 -4.29
CA GLU A 103 -9.74 -1.49 -3.12
C GLU A 103 -10.41 -0.94 -1.85
N LEU A 104 -10.44 0.40 -1.70
CA LEU A 104 -11.14 1.06 -0.61
C LEU A 104 -12.62 0.68 -0.62
N ALA A 105 -13.29 0.87 -1.75
CA ALA A 105 -14.72 0.61 -1.90
C ALA A 105 -15.06 -0.86 -1.63
N GLU A 106 -14.29 -1.79 -2.17
CA GLU A 106 -14.42 -3.23 -1.91
C GLU A 106 -14.30 -3.53 -0.42
N ALA A 107 -13.26 -2.99 0.23
CA ALA A 107 -12.98 -3.28 1.63
C ALA A 107 -14.08 -2.81 2.59
N VAL A 108 -14.73 -1.68 2.29
CA VAL A 108 -15.77 -1.09 3.17
C VAL A 108 -17.21 -1.35 2.69
N GLY A 109 -17.39 -2.08 1.58
CA GLY A 109 -18.70 -2.41 1.01
C GLY A 109 -19.40 -1.23 0.33
N ASP A 110 -18.66 -0.25 -0.18
CA ASP A 110 -19.17 0.90 -0.90
C ASP A 110 -19.03 0.73 -2.44
N LYS A 111 -19.47 1.73 -3.20
CA LYS A 111 -19.17 1.81 -4.64
C LYS A 111 -17.94 2.67 -4.88
N PRO A 112 -17.07 2.31 -5.83
CA PRO A 112 -15.92 3.14 -6.19
C PRO A 112 -16.35 4.54 -6.61
N SER A 113 -15.65 5.55 -6.12
CA SER A 113 -15.91 6.96 -6.44
C SER A 113 -14.60 7.74 -6.52
N ALA A 114 -14.56 8.73 -7.40
CA ALA A 114 -13.48 9.73 -7.45
C ALA A 114 -13.89 11.05 -6.75
N ASP A 115 -15.11 11.13 -6.21
CA ASP A 115 -15.56 12.27 -5.43
C ASP A 115 -14.85 12.29 -4.07
N PRO A 116 -14.09 13.34 -3.74
CA PRO A 116 -13.35 13.43 -2.49
C PRO A 116 -14.21 13.26 -1.24
N GLU A 117 -15.44 13.76 -1.23
CA GLU A 117 -16.33 13.64 -0.06
C GLU A 117 -16.74 12.16 0.18
N VAL A 118 -17.05 11.43 -0.90
CA VAL A 118 -17.34 10.00 -0.83
C VAL A 118 -16.12 9.22 -0.39
N VAL A 119 -14.93 9.54 -0.94
CA VAL A 119 -13.67 8.89 -0.57
C VAL A 119 -13.34 9.13 0.89
N VAL A 120 -13.52 10.35 1.42
CA VAL A 120 -13.34 10.64 2.86
C VAL A 120 -14.25 9.77 3.70
N HIS A 121 -15.53 9.66 3.34
CA HIS A 121 -16.48 8.85 4.08
C HIS A 121 -16.05 7.37 4.14
N SER A 122 -15.69 6.80 2.99
CA SER A 122 -15.23 5.41 2.89
C SER A 122 -13.90 5.19 3.62
N ALA A 123 -12.96 6.14 3.53
CA ALA A 123 -11.68 6.07 4.23
C ALA A 123 -11.87 6.12 5.76
N ARG A 124 -12.82 6.90 6.28
CA ARG A 124 -13.16 6.92 7.70
C ARG A 124 -13.74 5.58 8.17
N LYS A 125 -14.57 4.91 7.37
CA LYS A 125 -15.01 3.53 7.68
C LYS A 125 -13.80 2.59 7.83
N MET A 126 -12.78 2.73 6.97
CA MET A 126 -11.56 1.90 7.07
C MET A 126 -10.76 2.21 8.35
N LEU A 127 -10.76 3.47 8.83
CA LEU A 127 -10.23 3.79 10.16
C LEU A 127 -11.01 3.07 11.26
N ASP A 128 -12.35 3.03 11.18
CA ASP A 128 -13.19 2.33 12.15
C ASP A 128 -12.94 0.80 12.14
N MET A 129 -12.55 0.24 10.99
CA MET A 129 -12.16 -1.16 10.84
C MET A 129 -10.79 -1.50 11.45
N GLY A 130 -10.00 -0.49 11.82
CA GLY A 130 -8.75 -0.71 12.55
C GLY A 130 -7.54 0.09 12.07
N ALA A 131 -7.50 0.56 10.83
CA ALA A 131 -6.37 1.37 10.35
C ALA A 131 -6.20 2.63 11.21
N LYS A 132 -4.95 3.05 11.48
CA LYS A 132 -4.68 4.34 12.15
C LYS A 132 -4.64 5.49 11.16
N ALA A 133 -4.11 5.26 9.96
CA ALA A 133 -4.10 6.22 8.87
C ALA A 133 -4.36 5.52 7.52
N VAL A 134 -5.01 6.23 6.61
CA VAL A 134 -5.36 5.75 5.27
C VAL A 134 -4.91 6.77 4.24
N CYS A 135 -4.16 6.33 3.22
CA CYS A 135 -3.85 7.11 2.02
C CYS A 135 -4.55 6.48 0.81
N VAL A 136 -5.59 7.09 0.33
CA VAL A 136 -6.31 6.60 -0.85
C VAL A 136 -5.71 7.17 -2.10
N SER A 137 -5.13 6.33 -2.96
CA SER A 137 -4.66 6.77 -4.28
C SER A 137 -5.83 6.91 -5.25
N MET A 138 -5.89 8.06 -5.94
CA MET A 138 -7.00 8.46 -6.82
C MET A 138 -6.52 8.68 -8.27
N GLY A 139 -5.44 8.01 -8.66
CA GLY A 139 -4.86 8.13 -10.00
C GLY A 139 -4.44 9.58 -10.29
N GLN A 140 -4.91 10.12 -11.41
CA GLN A 140 -4.60 11.49 -11.85
C GLN A 140 -5.15 12.57 -10.92
N GLU A 141 -6.13 12.26 -10.11
CA GLU A 141 -6.72 13.20 -9.14
C GLU A 141 -5.83 13.41 -7.91
N GLY A 142 -4.80 12.58 -7.73
CA GLY A 142 -3.87 12.68 -6.60
C GLY A 142 -4.15 11.64 -5.51
N ALA A 143 -4.22 12.06 -4.26
CA ALA A 143 -4.53 11.18 -3.13
C ALA A 143 -5.27 11.92 -2.02
N LEU A 144 -6.00 11.14 -1.23
CA LEU A 144 -6.68 11.58 -0.03
C LEU A 144 -6.07 10.87 1.18
N LEU A 145 -5.66 11.64 2.18
CA LEU A 145 -5.19 11.12 3.45
C LEU A 145 -6.16 11.45 4.58
N THR A 146 -6.37 10.47 5.45
CA THR A 146 -7.11 10.64 6.71
C THR A 146 -6.46 9.79 7.80
N ALA A 147 -6.53 10.23 9.06
CA ALA A 147 -6.02 9.48 10.20
C ALA A 147 -6.91 9.66 11.43
N LYS A 148 -6.81 8.73 12.40
CA LYS A 148 -7.62 8.77 13.62
C LYS A 148 -7.34 10.00 14.49
N ASP A 149 -6.08 10.41 14.53
CA ASP A 149 -5.62 11.51 15.38
C ASP A 149 -5.66 12.86 14.66
N GLU A 150 -6.11 12.89 13.40
CA GLU A 150 -6.21 14.11 12.60
C GLU A 150 -7.69 14.49 12.38
N PRO A 151 -8.10 15.69 12.76
CA PRO A 151 -9.49 16.12 12.66
C PRO A 151 -9.95 16.29 11.21
N GLU A 152 -9.03 16.65 10.32
CA GLU A 152 -9.29 16.92 8.93
C GLU A 152 -8.65 15.88 8.02
N SER A 153 -9.33 15.58 6.92
CA SER A 153 -8.77 14.80 5.82
C SER A 153 -8.08 15.72 4.83
N LEU A 154 -6.95 15.29 4.30
CA LEU A 154 -6.17 16.08 3.33
C LEU A 154 -6.35 15.51 1.94
N TYR A 155 -6.82 16.35 1.01
CA TYR A 155 -6.85 16.03 -0.41
C TYR A 155 -5.69 16.74 -1.11
N VAL A 156 -4.77 15.96 -1.65
CA VAL A 156 -3.57 16.46 -2.34
C VAL A 156 -3.69 16.17 -3.83
N THR A 157 -3.78 17.22 -4.62
CA THR A 157 -3.82 17.14 -6.08
C THR A 157 -2.48 17.50 -6.69
N THR A 158 -2.30 17.16 -7.94
CA THR A 158 -1.12 17.53 -8.72
C THR A 158 -1.52 18.34 -9.95
N THR A 159 -0.72 19.39 -10.26
CA THR A 159 -0.87 20.17 -11.50
C THR A 159 0.46 20.28 -12.21
N PRO A 160 0.53 20.16 -13.55
CA PRO A 160 -0.53 19.63 -14.43
C PRO A 160 -0.86 18.16 -14.14
N LYS A 161 -2.06 17.71 -14.48
CA LYS A 161 -2.39 16.29 -14.44
C LYS A 161 -1.45 15.54 -15.39
N ILE A 162 -0.86 14.46 -14.92
CA ILE A 162 -0.05 13.55 -15.73
C ILE A 162 -0.99 12.45 -16.18
N TYR A 163 -1.13 12.30 -17.49
CA TYR A 163 -1.79 11.13 -18.05
C TYR A 163 -0.80 9.98 -17.91
N ASP A 164 -1.20 8.99 -17.15
CA ASP A 164 -0.40 7.80 -16.88
C ASP A 164 -0.38 6.95 -18.15
N GLU A 165 0.75 6.93 -18.84
CA GLU A 165 0.98 6.05 -19.98
C GLU A 165 1.51 4.68 -19.51
N GLY A 166 1.11 4.25 -18.29
CA GLY A 166 1.39 2.93 -17.77
C GLY A 166 2.56 2.83 -16.81
N ALA A 167 2.71 3.77 -15.94
CA ALA A 167 3.71 3.70 -14.87
C ALA A 167 3.37 2.64 -13.84
N VAL A 168 4.10 1.55 -13.92
CA VAL A 168 4.14 0.50 -12.90
C VAL A 168 4.93 0.99 -11.70
N GLY A 169 4.47 0.60 -10.49
CA GLY A 169 5.18 0.94 -9.26
C GLY A 169 4.85 2.32 -8.68
N THR A 170 3.91 3.07 -9.28
CA THR A 170 3.43 4.35 -8.71
C THR A 170 2.90 4.15 -7.28
N GLY A 171 2.14 3.09 -7.04
CA GLY A 171 1.65 2.70 -5.72
C GLY A 171 2.80 2.37 -4.76
N ASP A 172 3.77 1.58 -5.22
CA ASP A 172 4.95 1.20 -4.44
C ASP A 172 5.81 2.41 -4.08
N ALA A 173 5.98 3.36 -5.02
CA ALA A 173 6.68 4.63 -4.76
C ALA A 173 5.98 5.45 -3.67
N MET A 174 4.65 5.50 -3.67
CA MET A 174 3.87 6.14 -2.60
C MET A 174 4.06 5.44 -1.25
N VAL A 175 4.04 4.11 -1.21
CA VAL A 175 4.27 3.32 0.01
C VAL A 175 5.67 3.56 0.55
N GLY A 176 6.69 3.52 -0.31
CA GLY A 176 8.08 3.83 0.05
C GLY A 176 8.22 5.24 0.62
N ALA A 177 7.54 6.22 0.02
CA ALA A 177 7.50 7.61 0.51
C ALA A 177 6.84 7.70 1.89
N ILE A 178 5.70 7.04 2.10
CA ILE A 178 5.01 6.98 3.40
C ILE A 178 5.93 6.38 4.47
N ALA A 179 6.58 5.25 4.17
CA ALA A 179 7.50 4.60 5.10
C ALA A 179 8.67 5.52 5.47
N ASN A 180 9.28 6.18 4.49
CA ASN A 180 10.36 7.14 4.72
C ASN A 180 9.91 8.36 5.53
N ALA A 181 8.74 8.92 5.21
CA ALA A 181 8.17 10.06 5.93
C ALA A 181 7.86 9.70 7.39
N MET A 182 7.31 8.52 7.65
CA MET A 182 7.07 8.01 9.00
C MET A 182 8.37 7.80 9.78
N HIS A 183 9.42 7.30 9.12
CA HIS A 183 10.75 7.14 9.72
C HIS A 183 11.37 8.50 10.07
N ALA A 184 11.21 9.49 9.20
CA ALA A 184 11.70 10.84 9.41
C ALA A 184 10.86 11.66 10.41
N GLY A 185 9.73 11.14 10.91
CA GLY A 185 8.82 11.85 11.81
C GLY A 185 8.16 13.07 11.17
N MET A 186 7.92 13.03 9.86
CA MET A 186 7.25 14.11 9.15
C MET A 186 5.81 14.31 9.64
N LYS A 187 5.31 15.53 9.56
CA LYS A 187 3.93 15.86 9.89
C LYS A 187 2.96 15.23 8.86
N PHE A 188 1.72 15.06 9.27
CA PHE A 188 0.70 14.40 8.47
C PHE A 188 0.52 15.02 7.07
N ASP A 189 0.50 16.35 6.97
CA ASP A 189 0.38 17.06 5.70
C ASP A 189 1.64 16.92 4.82
N GLU A 190 2.82 16.81 5.41
CA GLU A 190 4.08 16.55 4.70
C GLU A 190 4.10 15.12 4.14
N VAL A 191 3.63 14.13 4.91
CA VAL A 191 3.47 12.73 4.44
C VAL A 191 2.59 12.69 3.20
N ALA A 192 1.44 13.38 3.23
CA ALA A 192 0.50 13.45 2.12
C ALA A 192 1.16 13.96 0.82
N ARG A 193 1.82 15.12 0.94
CA ARG A 193 2.48 15.78 -0.21
C ARG A 193 3.63 14.94 -0.74
N TYR A 194 4.42 14.37 0.16
CA TYR A 194 5.58 13.56 -0.21
C TYR A 194 5.15 12.27 -0.93
N ALA A 195 4.14 11.56 -0.42
CA ALA A 195 3.60 10.37 -1.05
C ALA A 195 3.10 10.67 -2.49
N VAL A 196 2.30 11.73 -2.66
CA VAL A 196 1.78 12.13 -3.98
C VAL A 196 2.91 12.57 -4.91
N ALA A 197 3.91 13.32 -4.41
CA ALA A 197 5.05 13.75 -5.22
C ALA A 197 5.88 12.56 -5.73
N MET A 198 6.14 11.56 -4.88
CA MET A 198 6.90 10.36 -5.26
C MET A 198 6.11 9.47 -6.24
N GLY A 199 4.82 9.25 -6.00
CA GLY A 199 3.96 8.56 -6.96
C GLY A 199 3.97 9.24 -8.33
N ARG A 200 3.82 10.56 -8.34
CA ARG A 200 3.89 11.36 -9.56
C ARG A 200 5.25 11.30 -10.25
N ALA A 201 6.35 11.34 -9.50
CA ALA A 201 7.70 11.23 -10.05
C ALA A 201 7.87 9.86 -10.73
N CYS A 202 7.40 8.79 -10.11
CA CYS A 202 7.41 7.45 -10.68
C CYS A 202 6.56 7.36 -11.95
N ALA A 203 5.35 7.97 -11.97
CA ALA A 203 4.46 7.98 -13.13
C ALA A 203 5.04 8.64 -14.39
N ARG A 204 6.15 9.37 -14.27
CA ARG A 204 6.86 10.01 -15.40
C ARG A 204 8.00 9.18 -15.96
N LEU A 205 8.30 8.07 -15.32
CA LEU A 205 9.39 7.18 -15.73
C LEU A 205 8.86 6.05 -16.62
N ALA A 206 9.71 5.53 -17.48
CA ALA A 206 9.32 4.45 -18.39
C ALA A 206 9.33 3.08 -17.68
N GLY A 207 8.34 2.27 -17.99
CA GLY A 207 8.29 0.87 -17.54
C GLY A 207 8.29 0.73 -16.02
N THR A 208 9.27 0.05 -15.45
CA THR A 208 9.38 -0.25 -14.01
C THR A 208 10.45 0.59 -13.30
N GLU A 209 10.90 1.69 -13.90
CA GLU A 209 11.87 2.57 -13.26
C GLU A 209 11.26 3.24 -12.02
N MET A 210 12.05 3.27 -10.95
CA MET A 210 11.64 3.92 -9.70
C MET A 210 12.25 5.31 -9.58
N ALA A 211 11.45 6.27 -9.12
CA ALA A 211 11.91 7.62 -8.84
C ALA A 211 12.97 7.61 -7.72
N SER A 212 14.01 8.43 -7.89
CA SER A 212 15.06 8.65 -6.88
C SER A 212 15.00 10.07 -6.33
N LEU A 213 15.49 10.26 -5.11
CA LEU A 213 15.61 11.55 -4.43
C LEU A 213 16.81 12.40 -4.92
N LYS A 214 17.16 12.34 -6.19
CA LYS A 214 18.26 13.17 -6.74
C LYS A 214 17.78 14.53 -7.18
#